data_e662f821925413956ecfd938575f0c1f
#
_entry.id   e662f821925413956ecfd938575f0c1f
#
_cell.length_a   1.000
_cell.length_b   1.000
_cell.length_c   1.000
_cell.angle_alpha   90.00
_cell.angle_beta   90.00
_cell.angle_gamma   90.00
#
_symmetry.space_group_name_H-M   'P 1'
#
loop_
_entity.id
_entity.type
_entity.pdbx_description
1 polymer ?
#
loop_
_entity_poly.entity_id
_entity_poly.type
_entity_poly.pdbx_seq_one_letter_code
_entity_poly.pdbx_strand_id
1 'polypeptide(L)'
;MCKRIFRPAGGQQRRWIGALAASAALAFGAFTGTAVAQENYRFAIANDLSGPSSFHGKTFAAGFNIYLREVNDAGGVNGKKVELLQENAARDVQKELGFLRKFAQQDNALAAMIVTTDGLFAAKPLMESIKVPLMAIGVPELASNPPHPWVFNIFASYQDTVFAAIDYVFNSIGDKDPKIGVVYPDGQFGLEGLRATELRMQKYRKPVAAKVVMGFRETDATTQMLALKQASVKYVIVHHGGSWIAAILRDAAKVGLEATFFGTTQAMDREPDLILSQPGGQNLAKNFIGVGPWSKWNESSIPGVAVMRAAVKKHEKIEDAKLGDVMYGNFVQGHVNAMVLVEALRKAGPNPTGEKLRDAMSRLRNFDTKGITPPISFGPDRRKGFSAVKLYRINAERKVYEPIGGWVVVK
;
A
#
# COMPACT_ATOMS: atom_id res chain seq x y z
N MET A 1 80.15 -19.48 37.88
CA MET A 1 81.37 -20.03 37.27
C MET A 1 81.46 -19.57 35.85
N CYS A 2 82.36 -18.65 35.62
CA CYS A 2 83.62 -18.74 34.89
C CYS A 2 83.37 -19.09 33.40
N LYS A 3 83.88 -18.48 32.46
CA LYS A 3 84.85 -17.42 32.07
C LYS A 3 84.82 -17.41 30.53
N ARG A 4 84.82 -16.21 29.92
CA ARG A 4 85.97 -15.66 29.17
C ARG A 4 86.32 -16.44 27.86
N ILE A 5 86.65 -15.89 26.75
CA ILE A 5 87.35 -14.74 26.19
C ILE A 5 87.71 -15.15 24.75
N PHE A 6 87.63 -14.41 23.69
CA PHE A 6 88.70 -13.70 22.96
C PHE A 6 88.21 -13.36 21.51
N ARG A 7 88.47 -12.14 21.15
CA ARG A 7 88.71 -11.62 19.80
C ARG A 7 90.16 -11.97 19.40
N PRO A 8 90.69 -11.79 18.22
CA PRO A 8 90.47 -10.61 17.31
C PRO A 8 90.66 -10.85 15.76
N ALA A 9 90.33 -9.84 15.03
CA ALA A 9 91.03 -9.01 14.05
C ALA A 9 91.47 -9.52 12.67
N GLY A 10 91.28 -8.67 11.78
CA GLY A 10 92.09 -8.42 10.57
C GLY A 10 91.48 -8.91 9.25
N GLY A 11 91.31 -8.18 8.27
CA GLY A 11 91.83 -7.02 7.69
C GLY A 11 91.54 -6.93 6.21
N GLN A 12 91.49 -5.69 5.78
CA GLN A 12 91.78 -5.16 4.45
C GLN A 12 90.92 -5.45 3.21
N GLN A 13 90.26 -4.39 2.85
CA GLN A 13 90.28 -3.69 1.55
C GLN A 13 90.49 -4.53 0.30
N ARG A 14 89.51 -4.38 -0.66
CA ARG A 14 89.80 -3.88 -2.01
C ARG A 14 88.53 -3.35 -2.70
N ARG A 15 88.78 -2.13 -3.20
CA ARG A 15 87.91 -1.34 -4.10
C ARG A 15 87.72 -2.09 -5.43
N TRP A 16 86.64 -1.87 -6.13
CA TRP A 16 86.50 -1.16 -7.41
C TRP A 16 85.11 -1.40 -8.03
N ILE A 17 84.41 -0.28 -8.31
CA ILE A 17 83.73 0.21 -9.56
C ILE A 17 82.47 -0.59 -10.04
N GLY A 18 81.40 0.09 -10.07
CA GLY A 18 80.57 0.46 -11.24
C GLY A 18 79.35 -0.41 -11.50
N ALA A 19 78.24 0.15 -11.30
CA ALA A 19 77.19 0.35 -12.33
C ALA A 19 75.90 0.92 -11.69
N LEU A 20 75.54 2.09 -12.16
CA LEU A 20 74.24 2.70 -11.96
C LEU A 20 73.18 1.78 -12.58
N ALA A 21 72.26 1.31 -11.75
CA ALA A 21 70.94 0.85 -12.20
C ALA A 21 69.90 1.61 -11.41
N ALA A 22 69.28 2.57 -12.10
CA ALA A 22 68.17 3.35 -11.62
C ALA A 22 66.94 2.42 -11.48
N SER A 23 66.58 2.04 -10.26
CA SER A 23 65.32 1.35 -9.96
C SER A 23 64.27 2.40 -9.65
N ALA A 24 63.46 2.72 -10.66
CA ALA A 24 62.23 3.46 -10.49
C ALA A 24 61.26 2.61 -9.65
N ALA A 25 61.17 2.88 -8.35
CA ALA A 25 60.13 2.37 -7.50
C ALA A 25 58.82 3.08 -7.88
N LEU A 26 58.00 2.42 -8.69
CA LEU A 26 56.60 2.76 -8.89
C LEU A 26 55.89 2.62 -7.55
N ALA A 27 55.70 3.74 -6.85
CA ALA A 27 54.80 3.83 -5.72
C ALA A 27 53.37 3.69 -6.26
N PHE A 28 52.85 2.48 -6.31
CA PHE A 28 51.43 2.23 -6.36
C PHE A 28 50.85 2.70 -5.03
N GLY A 29 50.47 3.97 -4.95
CA GLY A 29 49.64 4.50 -3.92
C GLY A 29 48.27 3.78 -4.01
N ALA A 30 48.08 2.79 -3.18
CA ALA A 30 46.76 2.22 -2.91
C ALA A 30 45.93 3.37 -2.35
N PHE A 31 45.16 4.03 -3.18
CA PHE A 31 44.03 4.84 -2.78
C PHE A 31 43.02 3.85 -2.12
N THR A 32 43.24 3.54 -0.86
CA THR A 32 42.19 3.04 -0.01
C THR A 32 41.22 4.22 0.21
N GLY A 33 40.44 4.52 -0.83
CA GLY A 33 39.27 5.35 -0.64
C GLY A 33 38.41 4.62 0.40
N THR A 34 38.34 5.18 1.59
CA THR A 34 37.29 4.81 2.53
C THR A 34 35.99 4.98 1.75
N ALA A 35 35.40 3.86 1.31
CA ALA A 35 34.05 3.86 0.79
C ALA A 35 33.18 4.37 1.94
N VAL A 36 32.92 5.67 1.97
CA VAL A 36 31.86 6.22 2.82
C VAL A 36 30.62 5.42 2.42
N ALA A 37 30.15 4.61 3.35
CA ALA A 37 28.95 3.81 3.13
C ALA A 37 27.86 4.76 2.63
N GLN A 38 27.51 4.63 1.37
CA GLN A 38 26.57 5.55 0.72
C GLN A 38 25.21 5.32 1.36
N GLU A 39 24.75 6.29 2.16
CA GLU A 39 23.54 6.17 2.96
C GLU A 39 22.33 5.85 2.05
N ASN A 40 21.55 4.80 2.42
CA ASN A 40 20.37 4.38 1.66
C ASN A 40 19.30 5.48 1.63
N TYR A 41 18.51 5.51 0.57
CA TYR A 41 17.28 6.29 0.56
C TYR A 41 16.22 5.58 1.41
N ARG A 42 15.52 6.33 2.26
CA ARG A 42 14.54 5.80 3.21
C ARG A 42 13.14 6.30 2.92
N PHE A 43 12.22 5.37 2.78
CA PHE A 43 10.80 5.60 2.97
C PHE A 43 10.40 5.01 4.32
N ALA A 44 9.35 5.53 4.94
CA ALA A 44 8.97 5.08 6.27
C ALA A 44 7.45 4.89 6.41
N ILE A 45 7.04 3.97 7.27
CA ILE A 45 5.62 3.73 7.57
C ILE A 45 5.39 3.54 9.07
N ALA A 46 4.50 4.34 9.65
CA ALA A 46 3.87 4.06 10.93
C ALA A 46 2.78 3.01 10.69
N ASN A 47 3.16 1.75 10.89
CA ASN A 47 2.39 0.59 10.48
C ASN A 47 1.51 0.05 11.61
N ASP A 48 0.54 -0.78 11.27
CA ASP A 48 -0.12 -1.68 12.22
C ASP A 48 0.45 -3.09 12.02
N LEU A 49 1.30 -3.52 12.96
CA LEU A 49 1.93 -4.85 12.93
C LEU A 49 1.30 -5.83 13.95
N SER A 50 0.50 -5.35 14.88
CA SER A 50 -0.06 -6.15 15.97
C SER A 50 -1.52 -5.84 16.33
N GLY A 51 -2.09 -4.75 15.82
CA GLY A 51 -3.47 -4.33 16.06
C GLY A 51 -4.48 -4.97 15.10
N PRO A 52 -5.74 -4.50 15.14
CA PRO A 52 -6.84 -5.06 14.34
C PRO A 52 -6.65 -4.96 12.82
N SER A 53 -5.86 -4.01 12.34
CA SER A 53 -5.53 -3.84 10.91
C SER A 53 -4.16 -4.39 10.53
N SER A 54 -3.53 -5.19 11.40
CA SER A 54 -2.17 -5.72 11.15
C SER A 54 -2.06 -6.53 9.87
N PHE A 55 -3.13 -7.17 9.47
CA PHE A 55 -3.25 -7.82 8.18
C PHE A 55 -3.00 -6.85 7.01
N HIS A 56 -3.65 -5.69 7.00
CA HIS A 56 -3.46 -4.68 5.96
C HIS A 56 -2.05 -4.10 5.95
N GLY A 57 -1.53 -3.76 7.13
CA GLY A 57 -0.20 -3.20 7.27
C GLY A 57 0.93 -4.14 6.84
N LYS A 58 0.85 -5.41 7.25
CA LYS A 58 1.85 -6.44 6.89
C LYS A 58 1.87 -6.73 5.39
N THR A 59 0.70 -6.91 4.78
CA THR A 59 0.62 -7.21 3.35
C THR A 59 1.00 -6.02 2.48
N PHE A 60 0.66 -4.80 2.88
CA PHE A 60 1.15 -3.58 2.23
C PHE A 60 2.69 -3.53 2.23
N ALA A 61 3.31 -3.70 3.39
CA ALA A 61 4.76 -3.67 3.51
C ALA A 61 5.45 -4.80 2.72
N ALA A 62 4.84 -5.98 2.65
CA ALA A 62 5.35 -7.09 1.84
C ALA A 62 5.39 -6.71 0.35
N GLY A 63 4.28 -6.20 -0.20
CA GLY A 63 4.22 -5.76 -1.60
C GLY A 63 5.17 -4.61 -1.91
N PHE A 64 5.30 -3.66 -0.99
CA PHE A 64 6.23 -2.54 -1.09
C PHE A 64 7.69 -3.05 -1.17
N ASN A 65 8.08 -3.92 -0.26
CA ASN A 65 9.43 -4.46 -0.18
C ASN A 65 9.80 -5.35 -1.37
N ILE A 66 8.86 -6.12 -1.94
CA ILE A 66 9.12 -6.90 -3.16
C ILE A 66 9.57 -5.98 -4.31
N TYR A 67 8.89 -4.84 -4.49
CA TYR A 67 9.32 -3.88 -5.52
C TYR A 67 10.68 -3.25 -5.20
N LEU A 68 10.94 -2.90 -3.94
CA LEU A 68 12.25 -2.35 -3.54
C LEU A 68 13.38 -3.36 -3.75
N ARG A 69 13.16 -4.66 -3.52
CA ARG A 69 14.16 -5.70 -3.81
C ARG A 69 14.52 -5.72 -5.28
N GLU A 70 13.54 -5.70 -6.20
CA GLU A 70 13.81 -5.61 -7.65
C GLU A 70 14.60 -4.36 -8.02
N VAL A 71 14.25 -3.21 -7.45
CA VAL A 71 14.98 -1.96 -7.66
C VAL A 71 16.43 -2.07 -7.17
N ASN A 72 16.62 -2.65 -5.99
CA ASN A 72 17.94 -2.79 -5.35
C ASN A 72 18.83 -3.82 -6.05
N ASP A 73 18.24 -4.92 -6.56
CA ASP A 73 18.95 -5.90 -7.40
C ASP A 73 19.42 -5.27 -8.72
N ALA A 74 18.66 -4.31 -9.24
CA ALA A 74 19.02 -3.53 -10.45
C ALA A 74 20.01 -2.37 -10.18
N GLY A 75 20.60 -2.29 -8.97
CA GLY A 75 21.59 -1.25 -8.61
C GLY A 75 20.99 -0.05 -7.86
N GLY A 76 19.72 -0.11 -7.44
CA GLY A 76 19.07 0.93 -6.66
C GLY A 76 18.63 2.15 -7.48
N VAL A 77 18.61 3.30 -6.85
CA VAL A 77 18.32 4.60 -7.48
C VAL A 77 19.55 5.48 -7.32
N ASN A 78 20.09 6.01 -8.42
CA ASN A 78 21.33 6.80 -8.43
C ASN A 78 22.49 6.11 -7.67
N GLY A 79 22.59 4.77 -7.79
CA GLY A 79 23.61 3.95 -7.13
C GLY A 79 23.36 3.65 -5.65
N LYS A 80 22.29 4.17 -5.04
CA LYS A 80 21.94 3.94 -3.64
C LYS A 80 20.78 2.96 -3.53
N LYS A 81 20.83 2.09 -2.52
CA LYS A 81 19.68 1.23 -2.18
C LYS A 81 18.53 2.07 -1.61
N VAL A 82 17.34 1.51 -1.73
CA VAL A 82 16.11 2.09 -1.17
C VAL A 82 15.55 1.13 -0.14
N GLU A 83 15.14 1.62 1.01
CA GLU A 83 14.59 0.82 2.11
C GLU A 83 13.29 1.38 2.66
N LEU A 84 12.47 0.51 3.25
CA LEU A 84 11.26 0.87 3.98
C LEU A 84 11.49 0.66 5.48
N LEU A 85 11.52 1.75 6.23
CA LEU A 85 11.51 1.72 7.69
C LEU A 85 10.08 1.49 8.18
N GLN A 86 9.92 0.66 9.22
CA GLN A 86 8.61 0.35 9.77
C GLN A 86 8.60 0.50 11.29
N GLU A 87 7.61 1.21 11.81
CA GLU A 87 7.32 1.33 13.24
C GLU A 87 5.90 0.84 13.53
N ASN A 88 5.70 0.13 14.63
CA ASN A 88 4.41 -0.43 14.99
C ASN A 88 3.57 0.56 15.80
N ALA A 89 2.66 1.23 15.16
CA ALA A 89 1.71 2.12 15.81
C ALA A 89 0.48 1.40 16.39
N ALA A 90 0.18 0.17 15.93
CA ALA A 90 -0.96 -0.63 16.37
C ALA A 90 -2.31 0.14 16.36
N ARG A 91 -2.52 1.01 15.35
CA ARG A 91 -3.67 1.93 15.19
C ARG A 91 -3.78 3.03 16.25
N ASP A 92 -2.75 3.26 17.03
CA ASP A 92 -2.70 4.38 17.95
C ASP A 92 -2.29 5.67 17.20
N VAL A 93 -3.22 6.61 17.08
CA VAL A 93 -3.02 7.87 16.36
C VAL A 93 -1.87 8.69 16.95
N GLN A 94 -1.68 8.69 18.27
CA GLN A 94 -0.59 9.45 18.90
C GLN A 94 0.77 8.85 18.55
N LYS A 95 0.87 7.50 18.49
CA LYS A 95 2.07 6.83 18.02
C LYS A 95 2.33 7.10 16.54
N GLU A 96 1.28 7.05 15.68
CA GLU A 96 1.42 7.42 14.27
C GLU A 96 2.03 8.82 14.12
N LEU A 97 1.52 9.83 14.85
CA LEU A 97 2.04 11.19 14.82
C LEU A 97 3.47 11.30 15.38
N GLY A 98 3.78 10.56 16.44
CA GLY A 98 5.13 10.47 17.02
C GLY A 98 6.14 9.90 16.02
N PHE A 99 5.79 8.83 15.35
CA PHE A 99 6.63 8.21 14.34
C PHE A 99 6.83 9.09 13.10
N LEU A 100 5.81 9.81 12.64
CA LEU A 100 5.98 10.77 11.54
C LEU A 100 7.05 11.82 11.84
N ARG A 101 7.07 12.36 13.06
CA ARG A 101 8.13 13.29 13.49
C ARG A 101 9.50 12.63 13.53
N LYS A 102 9.59 11.42 14.10
CA LYS A 102 10.83 10.62 14.15
C LYS A 102 11.37 10.38 12.73
N PHE A 103 10.53 9.94 11.81
CA PHE A 103 10.91 9.65 10.44
C PHE A 103 11.53 10.86 9.72
N ALA A 104 10.93 12.03 9.90
CA ALA A 104 11.42 13.26 9.27
C ALA A 104 12.68 13.83 9.96
N GLN A 105 12.75 13.79 11.29
CA GLN A 105 13.76 14.52 12.06
C GLN A 105 14.97 13.66 12.44
N GLN A 106 14.80 12.34 12.56
CA GLN A 106 15.84 11.42 13.03
C GLN A 106 16.26 10.41 11.98
N ASP A 107 15.30 9.89 11.20
CA ASP A 107 15.55 8.79 10.28
C ASP A 107 15.85 9.28 8.85
N ASN A 108 15.79 10.58 8.57
CA ASN A 108 16.00 11.16 7.23
C ASN A 108 15.09 10.52 6.15
N ALA A 109 13.86 10.17 6.52
CA ALA A 109 12.91 9.59 5.58
C ALA A 109 12.46 10.63 4.54
N LEU A 110 12.46 10.24 3.28
CA LEU A 110 12.08 11.10 2.15
C LEU A 110 10.57 11.16 1.94
N ALA A 111 9.84 10.13 2.36
CA ALA A 111 8.38 10.06 2.38
C ALA A 111 7.92 9.25 3.57
N ALA A 112 6.73 9.54 4.07
CA ALA A 112 6.11 8.83 5.17
C ALA A 112 4.75 8.27 4.77
N MET A 113 4.38 7.16 5.41
CA MET A 113 3.09 6.51 5.24
C MET A 113 2.50 6.18 6.61
N ILE A 114 1.18 6.15 6.69
CA ILE A 114 0.43 5.71 7.88
C ILE A 114 -0.70 4.76 7.48
N VAL A 115 -1.16 3.98 8.44
CA VAL A 115 -2.19 2.96 8.16
C VAL A 115 -3.58 3.55 8.25
N THR A 116 -3.85 4.43 9.25
CA THR A 116 -5.21 4.78 9.60
C THR A 116 -5.71 6.06 8.93
N THR A 117 -7.01 6.11 8.65
CA THR A 117 -7.68 7.33 8.18
C THR A 117 -7.71 8.41 9.27
N ASP A 118 -7.91 8.00 10.52
CA ASP A 118 -7.91 8.90 11.68
C ASP A 118 -6.53 9.56 11.86
N GLY A 119 -5.46 8.77 11.77
CA GLY A 119 -4.09 9.29 11.81
C GLY A 119 -3.76 10.21 10.66
N LEU A 120 -4.25 9.90 9.44
CA LEU A 120 -4.04 10.77 8.27
C LEU A 120 -4.67 12.16 8.49
N PHE A 121 -5.90 12.21 9.00
CA PHE A 121 -6.55 13.51 9.28
C PHE A 121 -5.88 14.25 10.42
N ALA A 122 -5.43 13.56 11.45
CA ALA A 122 -4.66 14.17 12.55
C ALA A 122 -3.27 14.66 12.09
N ALA A 123 -2.63 13.96 11.15
CA ALA A 123 -1.33 14.32 10.61
C ALA A 123 -1.39 15.49 9.60
N LYS A 124 -2.47 15.58 8.81
CA LYS A 124 -2.58 16.54 7.70
C LYS A 124 -2.17 17.97 8.07
N PRO A 125 -2.61 18.59 9.19
CA PRO A 125 -2.19 19.95 9.57
C PRO A 125 -0.71 20.04 10.00
N LEU A 126 -0.05 18.94 10.33
CA LEU A 126 1.35 18.92 10.75
C LEU A 126 2.32 18.89 9.58
N MET A 127 1.86 18.54 8.38
CA MET A 127 2.74 18.23 7.25
C MET A 127 3.51 19.42 6.72
N GLU A 128 3.03 20.65 6.93
CA GLU A 128 3.76 21.89 6.60
C GLU A 128 5.05 22.04 7.44
N SER A 129 5.07 21.51 8.65
CA SER A 129 6.25 21.54 9.53
C SER A 129 7.14 20.30 9.33
N ILE A 130 6.55 19.15 9.01
CA ILE A 130 7.26 17.88 8.80
C ILE A 130 8.01 17.86 7.48
N LYS A 131 7.46 18.47 6.43
CA LYS A 131 8.05 18.64 5.10
C LYS A 131 8.51 17.36 4.38
N VAL A 132 7.77 16.28 4.57
CA VAL A 132 7.88 15.05 3.77
C VAL A 132 6.53 14.68 3.17
N PRO A 133 6.44 14.14 1.95
CA PRO A 133 5.19 13.65 1.39
C PRO A 133 4.57 12.58 2.29
N LEU A 134 3.26 12.69 2.50
CA LEU A 134 2.48 11.75 3.30
C LEU A 134 1.47 11.02 2.44
N MET A 135 1.41 9.70 2.58
CA MET A 135 0.37 8.83 2.05
C MET A 135 -0.22 7.98 3.17
N ALA A 136 -1.38 7.38 2.93
CA ALA A 136 -1.95 6.39 3.83
C ALA A 136 -2.34 5.12 3.08
N ILE A 137 -2.43 4.01 3.80
CA ILE A 137 -3.07 2.79 3.29
C ILE A 137 -4.57 3.05 3.10
N GLY A 138 -5.18 3.78 4.03
CA GLY A 138 -6.51 4.36 3.85
C GLY A 138 -6.51 5.40 2.74
N VAL A 139 -7.57 5.43 1.94
CA VAL A 139 -7.72 6.34 0.78
C VAL A 139 -8.98 7.22 0.88
N PRO A 140 -9.14 8.02 1.96
CA PRO A 140 -10.30 8.87 2.10
C PRO A 140 -10.30 10.01 1.05
N GLU A 141 -11.47 10.41 0.59
CA GLU A 141 -11.59 11.52 -0.36
C GLU A 141 -11.06 12.83 0.22
N LEU A 142 -11.37 13.10 1.48
CA LEU A 142 -10.93 14.33 2.19
C LEU A 142 -9.41 14.43 2.42
N ALA A 143 -8.64 13.37 2.16
CA ALA A 143 -7.18 13.46 2.14
C ALA A 143 -6.69 14.34 0.99
N SER A 144 -7.34 14.24 -0.16
CA SER A 144 -6.94 14.84 -1.43
C SER A 144 -7.90 15.93 -1.94
N ASN A 145 -9.05 16.13 -1.29
CA ASN A 145 -10.05 17.13 -1.67
C ASN A 145 -10.63 17.80 -0.39
N PRO A 146 -10.32 19.09 -0.08
CA PRO A 146 -9.42 19.96 -0.86
C PRO A 146 -7.97 19.46 -0.85
N PRO A 147 -7.19 19.76 -1.91
CA PRO A 147 -5.80 19.31 -2.03
C PRO A 147 -4.94 19.92 -0.94
N HIS A 148 -4.01 19.13 -0.40
CA HIS A 148 -2.99 19.57 0.54
C HIS A 148 -1.60 19.39 -0.08
N PRO A 149 -0.67 20.36 0.00
CA PRO A 149 0.60 20.27 -0.72
C PRO A 149 1.40 18.99 -0.46
N TRP A 150 1.33 18.45 0.75
CA TRP A 150 2.14 17.33 1.23
C TRP A 150 1.41 15.99 1.28
N VAL A 151 0.09 15.94 1.08
CA VAL A 151 -0.70 14.71 1.19
C VAL A 151 -1.10 14.22 -0.18
N PHE A 152 -0.79 12.95 -0.48
CA PHE A 152 -1.07 12.31 -1.75
C PHE A 152 -1.92 11.05 -1.56
N ASN A 153 -2.96 10.93 -2.36
CA ASN A 153 -3.77 9.75 -2.48
C ASN A 153 -3.48 9.10 -3.84
N ILE A 154 -2.75 7.99 -3.88
CA ILE A 154 -2.31 7.38 -5.14
C ILE A 154 -3.50 6.79 -5.91
N PHE A 155 -4.48 6.25 -5.21
CA PHE A 155 -5.57 5.47 -5.78
C PHE A 155 -6.91 6.24 -5.82
N ALA A 156 -7.89 5.66 -6.51
CA ALA A 156 -9.28 6.06 -6.35
C ALA A 156 -9.69 5.93 -4.87
N SER A 157 -10.48 6.90 -4.40
CA SER A 157 -10.83 7.01 -2.99
C SER A 157 -11.92 6.02 -2.56
N TYR A 158 -12.18 5.96 -1.26
CA TYR A 158 -13.35 5.26 -0.71
C TYR A 158 -14.64 5.75 -1.34
N GLN A 159 -14.76 7.07 -1.53
CA GLN A 159 -15.92 7.67 -2.20
C GLN A 159 -16.08 7.15 -3.64
N ASP A 160 -15.00 7.02 -4.40
CA ASP A 160 -15.05 6.48 -5.75
C ASP A 160 -15.59 5.04 -5.77
N THR A 161 -15.16 4.18 -4.83
CA THR A 161 -15.64 2.79 -4.75
C THR A 161 -17.11 2.69 -4.38
N VAL A 162 -17.56 3.51 -3.42
CA VAL A 162 -18.99 3.58 -3.04
C VAL A 162 -19.84 4.11 -4.18
N PHE A 163 -19.39 5.18 -4.85
CA PHE A 163 -20.11 5.76 -5.99
C PHE A 163 -20.27 4.75 -7.12
N ALA A 164 -19.21 4.02 -7.47
CA ALA A 164 -19.27 2.99 -8.50
C ALA A 164 -20.22 1.84 -8.13
N ALA A 165 -20.25 1.42 -6.87
CA ALA A 165 -21.17 0.40 -6.39
C ALA A 165 -22.64 0.84 -6.56
N ILE A 166 -22.96 2.06 -6.13
CA ILE A 166 -24.31 2.59 -6.23
C ILE A 166 -24.70 2.83 -7.70
N ASP A 167 -23.80 3.40 -8.50
CA ASP A 167 -24.02 3.59 -9.94
C ASP A 167 -24.26 2.26 -10.65
N TYR A 168 -23.58 1.20 -10.25
CA TYR A 168 -23.80 -0.13 -10.80
C TYR A 168 -25.22 -0.64 -10.53
N VAL A 169 -25.77 -0.36 -9.34
CA VAL A 169 -27.17 -0.70 -9.02
C VAL A 169 -28.13 0.05 -9.92
N PHE A 170 -27.99 1.36 -10.08
CA PHE A 170 -28.93 2.17 -10.87
C PHE A 170 -28.78 1.95 -12.37
N ASN A 171 -27.56 1.81 -12.88
CA ASN A 171 -27.27 1.86 -14.31
C ASN A 171 -27.08 0.47 -14.94
N SER A 172 -26.46 -0.49 -14.22
CA SER A 172 -26.14 -1.82 -14.76
C SER A 172 -27.16 -2.87 -14.33
N ILE A 173 -27.57 -2.88 -13.07
CA ILE A 173 -28.69 -3.73 -12.61
C ILE A 173 -30.03 -3.13 -13.09
N GLY A 174 -30.12 -1.78 -13.17
CA GLY A 174 -31.28 -1.10 -13.70
C GLY A 174 -32.41 -0.88 -12.67
N ASP A 175 -32.15 -1.11 -11.38
CA ASP A 175 -33.13 -0.84 -10.32
C ASP A 175 -33.29 0.68 -10.15
N LYS A 176 -34.54 1.17 -10.35
CA LYS A 176 -34.84 2.61 -10.31
C LYS A 176 -35.29 3.09 -8.93
N ASP A 177 -35.59 2.16 -8.02
CA ASP A 177 -35.99 2.46 -6.64
C ASP A 177 -35.32 1.52 -5.64
N PRO A 178 -33.97 1.42 -5.66
CA PRO A 178 -33.25 0.48 -4.83
C PRO A 178 -33.32 0.87 -3.35
N LYS A 179 -33.55 -0.11 -2.49
CA LYS A 179 -33.39 0.02 -1.04
C LYS A 179 -31.94 -0.27 -0.67
N ILE A 180 -31.12 0.77 -0.59
CA ILE A 180 -29.69 0.67 -0.28
C ILE A 180 -29.46 0.96 1.21
N GLY A 181 -28.76 0.04 1.88
CA GLY A 181 -28.24 0.21 3.24
C GLY A 181 -26.71 0.33 3.24
N VAL A 182 -26.14 0.78 4.34
CA VAL A 182 -24.69 0.84 4.55
C VAL A 182 -24.30 0.25 5.90
N VAL A 183 -23.26 -0.59 5.89
CA VAL A 183 -22.56 -1.10 7.08
C VAL A 183 -21.18 -0.45 7.12
N TYR A 184 -20.83 0.16 8.24
CA TYR A 184 -19.57 0.87 8.41
C TYR A 184 -19.10 0.81 9.87
N PRO A 185 -17.78 0.87 10.17
CA PRO A 185 -17.30 0.98 11.52
C PRO A 185 -17.39 2.43 12.03
N ASP A 186 -17.23 2.62 13.32
CA ASP A 186 -17.02 3.92 13.93
C ASP A 186 -15.68 4.55 13.49
N GLY A 187 -15.50 5.86 13.74
CA GLY A 187 -14.31 6.63 13.36
C GLY A 187 -14.34 7.18 11.93
N GLN A 188 -13.27 7.89 11.56
CA GLN A 188 -13.20 8.63 10.29
C GLN A 188 -13.27 7.70 9.07
N PHE A 189 -12.69 6.50 9.17
CA PHE A 189 -12.79 5.50 8.11
C PHE A 189 -14.25 5.19 7.79
N GLY A 190 -15.05 4.85 8.80
CA GLY A 190 -16.47 4.52 8.58
C GLY A 190 -17.30 5.70 8.09
N LEU A 191 -17.04 6.90 8.63
CA LEU A 191 -17.75 8.12 8.23
C LEU A 191 -17.50 8.51 6.78
N GLU A 192 -16.33 8.18 6.19
CA GLU A 192 -16.08 8.37 4.76
C GLU A 192 -17.01 7.50 3.91
N GLY A 193 -17.22 6.24 4.28
CA GLY A 193 -18.14 5.35 3.56
C GLY A 193 -19.61 5.76 3.71
N LEU A 194 -20.01 6.15 4.91
CA LEU A 194 -21.36 6.66 5.17
C LEU A 194 -21.63 7.92 4.32
N ARG A 195 -20.75 8.93 4.42
CA ARG A 195 -20.87 10.18 3.67
C ARG A 195 -20.94 9.92 2.16
N ALA A 196 -20.06 9.07 1.64
CA ALA A 196 -20.08 8.72 0.22
C ALA A 196 -21.40 8.08 -0.20
N THR A 197 -21.97 7.18 0.63
CA THR A 197 -23.25 6.55 0.38
C THR A 197 -24.38 7.61 0.33
N GLU A 198 -24.41 8.50 1.31
CA GLU A 198 -25.41 9.57 1.37
C GLU A 198 -25.32 10.52 0.17
N LEU A 199 -24.13 10.98 -0.16
CA LEU A 199 -23.91 11.87 -1.31
C LEU A 199 -24.36 11.24 -2.64
N ARG A 200 -24.03 9.94 -2.85
CA ARG A 200 -24.41 9.30 -4.10
C ARG A 200 -25.90 9.02 -4.19
N MET A 201 -26.51 8.62 -3.08
CA MET A 201 -27.96 8.44 -3.00
C MET A 201 -28.71 9.76 -3.19
N GLN A 202 -28.20 10.87 -2.63
CA GLN A 202 -28.75 12.21 -2.88
C GLN A 202 -28.72 12.60 -4.37
N LYS A 203 -27.66 12.27 -5.11
CA LYS A 203 -27.59 12.48 -6.56
C LYS A 203 -28.75 11.80 -7.29
N TYR A 204 -29.15 10.63 -6.86
CA TYR A 204 -30.30 9.89 -7.38
C TYR A 204 -31.65 10.29 -6.75
N ARG A 205 -31.64 11.27 -5.84
CA ARG A 205 -32.85 11.74 -5.09
C ARG A 205 -33.52 10.61 -4.30
N LYS A 206 -32.71 9.71 -3.72
CA LYS A 206 -33.16 8.59 -2.91
C LYS A 206 -32.54 8.66 -1.52
N PRO A 207 -33.27 8.26 -0.46
CA PRO A 207 -32.69 8.13 0.88
C PRO A 207 -31.84 6.88 0.97
N VAL A 208 -30.89 6.86 1.92
CA VAL A 208 -30.26 5.63 2.42
C VAL A 208 -31.27 4.92 3.30
N ALA A 209 -31.64 3.68 2.96
CA ALA A 209 -32.71 2.94 3.63
C ALA A 209 -32.37 2.56 5.07
N ALA A 210 -31.09 2.21 5.33
CA ALA A 210 -30.59 1.92 6.69
C ALA A 210 -29.10 2.22 6.79
N LYS A 211 -28.67 2.67 7.97
CA LYS A 211 -27.30 3.00 8.32
C LYS A 211 -26.96 2.24 9.61
N VAL A 212 -26.04 1.28 9.52
CA VAL A 212 -25.74 0.42 10.67
C VAL A 212 -24.25 0.43 10.96
N VAL A 213 -23.89 0.63 12.23
CA VAL A 213 -22.51 0.60 12.69
C VAL A 213 -22.15 -0.83 13.09
N MET A 214 -20.96 -1.27 12.69
CA MET A 214 -20.33 -2.50 13.16
C MET A 214 -18.89 -2.17 13.54
N GLY A 215 -18.59 -2.12 14.83
CA GLY A 215 -17.26 -1.75 15.33
C GLY A 215 -16.19 -2.80 15.03
N PHE A 216 -14.91 -2.39 15.05
CA PHE A 216 -13.76 -3.27 14.79
C PHE A 216 -13.56 -4.38 15.85
N ARG A 217 -14.27 -4.37 16.95
CA ARG A 217 -14.25 -5.42 17.98
C ARG A 217 -15.43 -6.37 17.92
N GLU A 218 -16.40 -6.07 17.08
CA GLU A 218 -17.61 -6.90 16.91
C GLU A 218 -17.31 -8.07 15.98
N THR A 219 -17.73 -9.26 16.36
CA THR A 219 -17.58 -10.51 15.59
C THR A 219 -18.91 -11.12 15.17
N ASP A 220 -20.02 -10.52 15.62
CA ASP A 220 -21.40 -10.88 15.31
C ASP A 220 -22.13 -9.65 14.77
N ALA A 221 -22.72 -9.79 13.59
CA ALA A 221 -23.44 -8.74 12.88
C ALA A 221 -24.98 -8.96 12.90
N THR A 222 -25.47 -9.89 13.72
CA THR A 222 -26.88 -10.29 13.70
C THR A 222 -27.83 -9.10 13.89
N THR A 223 -27.55 -8.22 14.85
CA THR A 223 -28.37 -7.02 15.11
C THR A 223 -28.38 -6.07 13.90
N GLN A 224 -27.24 -5.84 13.29
CA GLN A 224 -27.10 -4.98 12.11
C GLN A 224 -27.86 -5.58 10.91
N MET A 225 -27.76 -6.88 10.71
CA MET A 225 -28.46 -7.58 9.62
C MET A 225 -29.98 -7.60 9.80
N LEU A 226 -30.47 -7.74 11.04
CA LEU A 226 -31.89 -7.60 11.36
C LEU A 226 -32.40 -6.20 11.06
N ALA A 227 -31.65 -5.16 11.40
CA ALA A 227 -32.02 -3.77 11.10
C ALA A 227 -32.11 -3.53 9.58
N LEU A 228 -31.15 -4.05 8.79
CA LEU A 228 -31.18 -3.97 7.32
C LEU A 228 -32.40 -4.73 6.76
N LYS A 229 -32.72 -5.90 7.30
CA LYS A 229 -33.87 -6.70 6.90
C LYS A 229 -35.18 -5.98 7.19
N GLN A 230 -35.35 -5.39 8.38
CA GLN A 230 -36.54 -4.60 8.75
C GLN A 230 -36.73 -3.39 7.82
N ALA A 231 -35.64 -2.77 7.36
CA ALA A 231 -35.66 -1.68 6.39
C ALA A 231 -35.86 -2.15 4.93
N SER A 232 -36.09 -3.46 4.72
CA SER A 232 -36.29 -4.07 3.39
C SER A 232 -35.13 -3.77 2.42
N VAL A 233 -33.89 -3.72 2.92
CA VAL A 233 -32.68 -3.43 2.13
C VAL A 233 -32.44 -4.55 1.13
N LYS A 234 -32.21 -4.18 -0.14
CA LYS A 234 -31.85 -5.12 -1.22
C LYS A 234 -30.38 -5.05 -1.61
N TYR A 235 -29.71 -3.94 -1.31
CA TYR A 235 -28.31 -3.71 -1.64
C TYR A 235 -27.61 -3.12 -0.43
N VAL A 236 -26.49 -3.68 -0.06
CA VAL A 236 -25.73 -3.25 1.13
C VAL A 236 -24.34 -2.78 0.70
N ILE A 237 -24.04 -1.53 0.97
CA ILE A 237 -22.65 -1.03 0.88
C ILE A 237 -21.93 -1.47 2.14
N VAL A 238 -20.89 -2.29 1.98
CA VAL A 238 -20.07 -2.77 3.10
C VAL A 238 -18.75 -2.00 3.06
N HIS A 239 -18.70 -0.93 3.86
CA HIS A 239 -17.48 -0.14 4.04
C HIS A 239 -16.76 -0.61 5.30
N HIS A 240 -16.24 -1.81 5.20
CA HIS A 240 -15.49 -2.52 6.24
C HIS A 240 -14.41 -3.37 5.58
N GLY A 241 -13.71 -4.24 6.27
CA GLY A 241 -12.69 -5.08 5.66
C GLY A 241 -12.41 -6.37 6.42
N GLY A 242 -11.60 -7.24 5.82
CA GLY A 242 -11.11 -8.45 6.46
C GLY A 242 -12.21 -9.42 6.91
N SER A 243 -12.02 -10.02 8.08
CA SER A 243 -12.92 -11.05 8.62
C SER A 243 -14.37 -10.58 8.87
N TRP A 244 -14.58 -9.27 9.02
CA TRP A 244 -15.93 -8.70 9.23
C TRP A 244 -16.86 -8.96 8.05
N ILE A 245 -16.34 -9.00 6.83
CA ILE A 245 -17.16 -9.31 5.64
C ILE A 245 -17.79 -10.69 5.76
N ALA A 246 -17.00 -11.69 6.15
CA ALA A 246 -17.51 -13.06 6.33
C ALA A 246 -18.56 -13.13 7.42
N ALA A 247 -18.38 -12.41 8.56
CA ALA A 247 -19.35 -12.32 9.62
C ALA A 247 -20.66 -11.65 9.16
N ILE A 248 -20.57 -10.52 8.44
CA ILE A 248 -21.71 -9.81 7.87
C ILE A 248 -22.53 -10.72 6.95
N LEU A 249 -21.90 -11.43 6.02
CA LEU A 249 -22.58 -12.31 5.08
C LEU A 249 -23.18 -13.55 5.77
N ARG A 250 -22.43 -14.17 6.68
CA ARG A 250 -22.91 -15.30 7.50
C ARG A 250 -24.17 -14.93 8.28
N ASP A 251 -24.14 -13.78 8.95
CA ASP A 251 -25.24 -13.37 9.82
C ASP A 251 -26.42 -12.82 9.01
N ALA A 252 -26.18 -12.25 7.83
CA ALA A 252 -27.23 -11.93 6.86
C ALA A 252 -28.00 -13.21 6.45
N ALA A 253 -27.29 -14.27 6.10
CA ALA A 253 -27.89 -15.55 5.77
C ALA A 253 -28.67 -16.15 6.96
N LYS A 254 -28.10 -16.08 8.17
CA LYS A 254 -28.72 -16.54 9.43
C LYS A 254 -30.06 -15.87 9.70
N VAL A 255 -30.16 -14.57 9.46
CA VAL A 255 -31.41 -13.82 9.66
C VAL A 255 -32.35 -13.85 8.45
N GLY A 256 -31.92 -14.47 7.34
CA GLY A 256 -32.68 -14.52 6.09
C GLY A 256 -32.79 -13.12 5.43
N LEU A 257 -31.72 -12.34 5.42
CA LEU A 257 -31.60 -11.12 4.63
C LEU A 257 -31.13 -11.48 3.22
N GLU A 258 -32.01 -11.35 2.25
CA GLU A 258 -31.71 -11.54 0.83
C GLU A 258 -31.29 -10.20 0.22
N ALA A 259 -29.98 -9.97 0.09
CA ALA A 259 -29.42 -8.74 -0.45
C ALA A 259 -28.12 -9.01 -1.24
N THR A 260 -27.79 -8.10 -2.16
CA THR A 260 -26.47 -8.04 -2.79
C THR A 260 -25.57 -7.13 -1.97
N PHE A 261 -24.39 -7.61 -1.62
CA PHE A 261 -23.40 -6.88 -0.81
C PHE A 261 -22.28 -6.36 -1.67
N PHE A 262 -21.97 -5.06 -1.56
CA PHE A 262 -20.88 -4.42 -2.26
C PHE A 262 -19.76 -4.10 -1.28
N GLY A 263 -18.67 -4.86 -1.34
CA GLY A 263 -17.46 -4.59 -0.57
C GLY A 263 -16.62 -3.50 -1.22
N THR A 264 -16.29 -2.45 -0.47
CA THR A 264 -15.45 -1.35 -0.95
C THR A 264 -13.95 -1.68 -0.85
N THR A 265 -13.05 -0.73 -1.11
CA THR A 265 -11.59 -0.94 -1.24
C THR A 265 -10.97 -1.90 -0.22
N GLN A 266 -11.29 -1.75 1.07
CA GLN A 266 -10.70 -2.57 2.14
C GLN A 266 -11.37 -3.95 2.31
N ALA A 267 -12.43 -4.21 1.56
CA ALA A 267 -13.11 -5.48 1.47
C ALA A 267 -12.71 -6.29 0.23
N MET A 268 -11.49 -6.08 -0.27
CA MET A 268 -11.03 -6.71 -1.52
C MET A 268 -9.75 -7.53 -1.33
N ASP A 269 -9.68 -8.26 -0.22
CA ASP A 269 -8.48 -8.98 0.22
C ASP A 269 -8.60 -10.50 0.09
N ARG A 270 -8.89 -11.17 1.22
CA ARG A 270 -9.08 -12.62 1.32
C ARG A 270 -10.56 -13.01 1.40
N GLU A 271 -11.46 -12.13 1.02
CA GLU A 271 -12.90 -12.40 1.09
C GLU A 271 -13.30 -13.67 0.35
N PRO A 272 -12.73 -14.04 -0.83
CA PRO A 272 -13.05 -15.32 -1.45
C PRO A 272 -12.84 -16.50 -0.49
N ASP A 273 -11.67 -16.61 0.14
CA ASP A 273 -11.39 -17.67 1.10
C ASP A 273 -12.25 -17.58 2.36
N LEU A 274 -12.36 -16.37 2.92
CA LEU A 274 -13.11 -16.12 4.15
C LEU A 274 -14.60 -16.41 3.97
N ILE A 275 -15.19 -16.00 2.86
CA ILE A 275 -16.62 -16.21 2.55
C ILE A 275 -16.87 -17.70 2.23
N LEU A 276 -16.04 -18.30 1.40
CA LEU A 276 -16.19 -19.68 0.96
C LEU A 276 -15.97 -20.68 2.09
N SER A 277 -15.24 -20.31 3.15
CA SER A 277 -15.07 -21.13 4.35
C SER A 277 -16.26 -21.12 5.29
N GLN A 278 -17.24 -20.22 5.10
CA GLN A 278 -18.44 -20.17 5.92
C GLN A 278 -19.47 -21.23 5.50
N PRO A 279 -20.35 -21.69 6.42
CA PRO A 279 -21.51 -22.49 6.04
C PRO A 279 -22.32 -21.79 4.94
N GLY A 280 -22.61 -22.48 3.85
CA GLY A 280 -23.30 -21.89 2.69
C GLY A 280 -22.47 -20.92 1.86
N GLY A 281 -21.13 -20.93 2.01
CA GLY A 281 -20.19 -19.97 1.43
C GLY A 281 -20.31 -19.75 -0.08
N GLN A 282 -20.69 -20.80 -0.85
CA GLN A 282 -20.94 -20.63 -2.29
C GLN A 282 -22.13 -19.70 -2.59
N ASN A 283 -23.19 -19.79 -1.81
CA ASN A 283 -24.34 -18.89 -1.96
C ASN A 283 -24.02 -17.48 -1.47
N LEU A 284 -23.25 -17.36 -0.39
CA LEU A 284 -22.77 -16.08 0.11
C LEU A 284 -21.89 -15.38 -0.93
N ALA A 285 -20.99 -16.10 -1.58
CA ALA A 285 -20.10 -15.57 -2.62
C ALA A 285 -20.86 -15.04 -3.86
N LYS A 286 -21.97 -15.66 -4.24
CA LYS A 286 -22.84 -15.19 -5.33
C LYS A 286 -23.44 -13.81 -5.07
N ASN A 287 -23.70 -13.49 -3.81
CA ASN A 287 -24.32 -12.25 -3.37
C ASN A 287 -23.31 -11.16 -3.01
N PHE A 288 -22.01 -11.38 -3.28
CA PHE A 288 -20.94 -10.43 -2.99
C PHE A 288 -20.29 -9.89 -4.25
N ILE A 289 -20.20 -8.57 -4.34
CA ILE A 289 -19.49 -7.85 -5.40
C ILE A 289 -18.42 -6.97 -4.74
N GLY A 290 -17.16 -7.20 -5.08
CA GLY A 290 -16.06 -6.35 -4.63
C GLY A 290 -15.85 -5.16 -5.57
N VAL A 291 -15.50 -3.99 -5.03
CA VAL A 291 -15.18 -2.78 -5.79
C VAL A 291 -13.83 -2.23 -5.37
N GLY A 292 -12.86 -2.22 -6.27
CA GLY A 292 -11.50 -1.84 -5.92
C GLY A 292 -10.73 -1.08 -7.00
N PRO A 293 -9.69 -0.31 -6.60
CA PRO A 293 -8.96 0.59 -7.48
C PRO A 293 -7.70 -0.01 -8.10
N TRP A 294 -7.49 -1.32 -8.04
CA TRP A 294 -6.35 -2.02 -8.67
C TRP A 294 -6.74 -3.40 -9.16
N SER A 295 -5.99 -3.89 -10.15
CA SER A 295 -6.12 -5.25 -10.66
C SER A 295 -5.68 -6.26 -9.62
N LYS A 296 -6.31 -7.43 -9.60
CA LYS A 296 -6.01 -8.48 -8.63
C LYS A 296 -4.79 -9.30 -9.04
N TRP A 297 -4.14 -9.92 -8.06
CA TRP A 297 -2.94 -10.72 -8.27
C TRP A 297 -3.11 -11.88 -9.27
N ASN A 298 -4.33 -12.37 -9.43
CA ASN A 298 -4.67 -13.47 -10.34
C ASN A 298 -4.97 -13.02 -11.79
N GLU A 299 -5.02 -11.71 -12.07
CA GLU A 299 -5.17 -11.17 -13.43
C GLU A 299 -3.82 -11.21 -14.18
N SER A 300 -3.24 -12.40 -14.35
CA SER A 300 -1.88 -12.61 -14.87
C SER A 300 -1.67 -12.18 -16.33
N SER A 301 -2.74 -11.97 -17.09
CA SER A 301 -2.68 -11.40 -18.43
C SER A 301 -2.31 -9.91 -18.45
N ILE A 302 -2.40 -9.22 -17.32
CA ILE A 302 -2.00 -7.82 -17.17
C ILE A 302 -0.48 -7.77 -17.00
N PRO A 303 0.27 -7.05 -17.87
CA PRO A 303 1.73 -7.08 -17.85
C PRO A 303 2.34 -6.69 -16.50
N GLY A 304 1.80 -5.67 -15.83
CA GLY A 304 2.28 -5.27 -14.49
C GLY A 304 2.04 -6.33 -13.42
N VAL A 305 0.90 -7.04 -13.48
CA VAL A 305 0.61 -8.15 -12.58
C VAL A 305 1.55 -9.31 -12.85
N ALA A 306 1.82 -9.65 -14.12
CA ALA A 306 2.77 -10.71 -14.48
C ALA A 306 4.18 -10.43 -13.94
N VAL A 307 4.66 -9.19 -14.08
CA VAL A 307 5.98 -8.75 -13.55
C VAL A 307 5.99 -8.87 -12.01
N MET A 308 4.95 -8.38 -11.35
CA MET A 308 4.84 -8.46 -9.88
C MET A 308 4.84 -9.92 -9.40
N ARG A 309 4.11 -10.82 -10.05
CA ARG A 309 4.10 -12.27 -9.76
C ARG A 309 5.50 -12.89 -9.91
N ALA A 310 6.21 -12.56 -10.99
CA ALA A 310 7.57 -13.04 -11.23
C ALA A 310 8.54 -12.57 -10.11
N ALA A 311 8.43 -11.32 -9.67
CA ALA A 311 9.22 -10.79 -8.57
C ALA A 311 8.94 -11.53 -7.25
N VAL A 312 7.68 -11.80 -6.93
CA VAL A 312 7.31 -12.60 -5.74
C VAL A 312 7.90 -14.00 -5.80
N LYS A 313 7.76 -14.69 -6.92
CA LYS A 313 8.34 -16.04 -7.10
C LYS A 313 9.85 -16.05 -6.90
N LYS A 314 10.53 -15.07 -7.49
CA LYS A 314 12.00 -14.91 -7.38
C LYS A 314 12.45 -14.72 -5.93
N HIS A 315 11.82 -13.78 -5.22
CA HIS A 315 12.28 -13.35 -3.89
C HIS A 315 11.77 -14.22 -2.75
N GLU A 316 10.56 -14.77 -2.86
CA GLU A 316 9.96 -15.63 -1.83
C GLU A 316 10.21 -17.12 -2.12
N LYS A 317 10.77 -17.47 -3.28
CA LYS A 317 11.08 -18.85 -3.72
C LYS A 317 9.86 -19.77 -3.65
N ILE A 318 8.72 -19.29 -4.11
CA ILE A 318 7.44 -20.01 -4.08
C ILE A 318 6.92 -20.32 -5.49
N GLU A 319 6.08 -21.34 -5.60
CA GLU A 319 5.41 -21.73 -6.82
C GLU A 319 4.12 -20.91 -7.07
N ASP A 320 3.63 -20.91 -8.30
CA ASP A 320 2.42 -20.19 -8.72
C ASP A 320 1.19 -20.50 -7.84
N ALA A 321 1.03 -21.73 -7.40
CA ALA A 321 -0.08 -22.15 -6.55
C ALA A 321 -0.09 -21.47 -5.17
N LYS A 322 1.07 -20.95 -4.73
CA LYS A 322 1.24 -20.26 -3.42
C LYS A 322 1.19 -18.74 -3.52
N LEU A 323 1.09 -18.17 -4.71
CA LEU A 323 1.06 -16.71 -4.88
C LEU A 323 -0.10 -16.06 -4.13
N GLY A 324 -1.28 -16.69 -4.09
CA GLY A 324 -2.41 -16.21 -3.33
C GLY A 324 -2.18 -16.12 -1.82
N ASP A 325 -1.29 -16.96 -1.28
CA ASP A 325 -0.93 -16.95 0.14
C ASP A 325 -0.04 -15.74 0.52
N VAL A 326 0.57 -15.09 -0.48
CA VAL A 326 1.49 -13.94 -0.29
C VAL A 326 0.88 -12.65 -0.83
N MET A 327 0.29 -12.69 -2.03
CA MET A 327 -0.16 -11.51 -2.78
C MET A 327 -1.59 -11.09 -2.44
N TYR A 328 -2.04 -11.33 -1.23
CA TYR A 328 -3.38 -10.95 -0.76
C TYR A 328 -3.36 -9.58 -0.06
N GLY A 329 -4.53 -9.10 0.30
CA GLY A 329 -4.68 -7.86 1.04
C GLY A 329 -4.19 -6.64 0.27
N ASN A 330 -3.54 -5.77 1.00
CA ASN A 330 -2.98 -4.55 0.46
C ASN A 330 -1.62 -4.75 -0.25
N PHE A 331 -1.26 -6.00 -0.61
CA PHE A 331 0.01 -6.30 -1.29
C PHE A 331 0.18 -5.50 -2.58
N VAL A 332 -0.82 -5.55 -3.47
CA VAL A 332 -0.80 -4.81 -4.75
C VAL A 332 -0.73 -3.30 -4.50
N GLN A 333 -1.45 -2.81 -3.50
CA GLN A 333 -1.40 -1.41 -3.08
C GLN A 333 0.02 -1.00 -2.65
N GLY A 334 0.67 -1.80 -1.80
CA GLY A 334 2.04 -1.56 -1.36
C GLY A 334 3.03 -1.53 -2.53
N HIS A 335 2.91 -2.50 -3.44
CA HIS A 335 3.74 -2.59 -4.64
C HIS A 335 3.62 -1.32 -5.51
N VAL A 336 2.40 -0.86 -5.80
CA VAL A 336 2.17 0.36 -6.60
C VAL A 336 2.64 1.62 -5.86
N ASN A 337 2.48 1.70 -4.53
CA ASN A 337 3.04 2.80 -3.75
C ASN A 337 4.56 2.88 -3.91
N ALA A 338 5.26 1.74 -3.84
CA ALA A 338 6.70 1.69 -4.06
C ALA A 338 7.08 2.11 -5.49
N MET A 339 6.33 1.68 -6.51
CA MET A 339 6.53 2.11 -7.91
C MET A 339 6.48 3.63 -8.04
N VAL A 340 5.44 4.27 -7.49
CA VAL A 340 5.23 5.72 -7.56
C VAL A 340 6.33 6.48 -6.82
N LEU A 341 6.68 6.04 -5.60
CA LEU A 341 7.71 6.69 -4.80
C LEU A 341 9.11 6.55 -5.41
N VAL A 342 9.44 5.39 -5.94
CA VAL A 342 10.74 5.16 -6.61
C VAL A 342 10.84 5.98 -7.90
N GLU A 343 9.76 6.08 -8.68
CA GLU A 343 9.75 6.96 -9.87
C GLU A 343 9.91 8.44 -9.50
N ALA A 344 9.22 8.89 -8.45
CA ALA A 344 9.38 10.23 -7.93
C ALA A 344 10.81 10.48 -7.40
N LEU A 345 11.40 9.48 -6.74
CA LEU A 345 12.78 9.54 -6.26
C LEU A 345 13.79 9.70 -7.42
N ARG A 346 13.62 8.95 -8.51
CA ARG A 346 14.45 9.10 -9.72
C ARG A 346 14.35 10.51 -10.28
N LYS A 347 13.14 11.06 -10.33
CA LYS A 347 12.87 12.44 -10.83
C LYS A 347 13.34 13.53 -9.86
N ALA A 348 13.47 13.26 -8.58
CA ALA A 348 14.00 14.18 -7.58
C ALA A 348 15.53 14.36 -7.68
N GLY A 349 16.22 13.44 -8.37
CA GLY A 349 17.65 13.49 -8.61
C GLY A 349 18.51 12.90 -7.47
N PRO A 350 19.84 13.01 -7.55
CA PRO A 350 20.77 12.30 -6.68
C PRO A 350 20.80 12.79 -5.23
N ASN A 351 20.37 14.03 -4.99
CA ASN A 351 20.29 14.64 -3.63
C ASN A 351 18.85 15.02 -3.31
N PRO A 352 17.97 14.02 -3.11
CA PRO A 352 16.57 14.26 -2.82
C PRO A 352 16.38 14.82 -1.40
N THR A 353 15.38 15.65 -1.25
CA THR A 353 14.79 16.06 0.04
C THR A 353 13.31 15.74 -0.01
N GLY A 354 12.62 15.81 1.13
CA GLY A 354 11.16 15.66 1.15
C GLY A 354 10.46 16.65 0.21
N GLU A 355 10.95 17.89 0.12
CA GLU A 355 10.44 18.94 -0.78
C GLU A 355 10.64 18.56 -2.25
N LYS A 356 11.86 18.14 -2.64
CA LYS A 356 12.15 17.70 -4.00
C LYS A 356 11.32 16.48 -4.39
N LEU A 357 11.12 15.54 -3.47
CA LEU A 357 10.29 14.36 -3.70
C LEU A 357 8.82 14.76 -3.87
N ARG A 358 8.26 15.63 -3.00
CA ARG A 358 6.92 16.22 -3.14
C ARG A 358 6.74 16.86 -4.51
N ASP A 359 7.69 17.64 -4.95
CA ASP A 359 7.63 18.35 -6.22
C ASP A 359 7.72 17.38 -7.41
N ALA A 360 8.56 16.34 -7.30
CA ALA A 360 8.63 15.28 -8.28
C ALA A 360 7.31 14.51 -8.37
N MET A 361 6.70 14.13 -7.23
CA MET A 361 5.37 13.53 -7.19
C MET A 361 4.31 14.44 -7.84
N SER A 362 4.30 15.74 -7.50
CA SER A 362 3.34 16.72 -8.04
C SER A 362 3.44 16.88 -9.56
N ARG A 363 4.57 16.55 -10.15
CA ARG A 363 4.81 16.59 -11.61
C ARG A 363 4.61 15.24 -12.31
N LEU A 364 4.29 14.16 -11.61
CA LEU A 364 3.97 12.89 -12.26
C LEU A 364 2.74 13.03 -13.16
N ARG A 365 2.87 12.62 -14.41
CA ARG A 365 1.81 12.60 -15.41
C ARG A 365 1.79 11.26 -16.11
N ASN A 366 0.62 10.66 -16.16
CA ASN A 366 0.36 9.40 -16.87
C ASN A 366 1.35 8.29 -16.51
N PHE A 367 1.75 8.21 -15.23
CA PHE A 367 2.64 7.16 -14.78
C PHE A 367 1.97 5.81 -14.98
N ASP A 368 2.59 4.97 -15.82
CA ASP A 368 2.07 3.68 -16.22
C ASP A 368 2.54 2.56 -15.26
N THR A 369 1.59 1.94 -14.59
CA THR A 369 1.81 0.75 -13.75
C THR A 369 1.74 -0.56 -14.56
N LYS A 370 1.81 -0.46 -15.88
CA LYS A 370 1.64 -1.58 -16.83
C LYS A 370 0.29 -2.29 -16.64
N GLY A 371 -0.77 -1.49 -16.38
CA GLY A 371 -2.14 -1.96 -16.28
C GLY A 371 -2.58 -2.44 -14.89
N ILE A 372 -1.72 -2.41 -13.86
CA ILE A 372 -2.16 -2.71 -12.48
C ILE A 372 -3.23 -1.72 -12.04
N THR A 373 -3.04 -0.44 -12.39
CA THR A 373 -4.01 0.64 -12.19
C THR A 373 -4.20 1.42 -13.50
N PRO A 374 -5.19 2.30 -13.60
CA PRO A 374 -5.16 3.37 -14.58
C PRO A 374 -3.90 4.23 -14.44
N PRO A 375 -3.52 5.01 -15.48
CA PRO A 375 -2.37 5.90 -15.39
C PRO A 375 -2.51 6.90 -14.24
N ILE A 376 -1.44 7.04 -13.44
CA ILE A 376 -1.41 7.88 -12.24
C ILE A 376 -0.90 9.28 -12.61
N SER A 377 -1.65 10.30 -12.23
CA SER A 377 -1.26 11.70 -12.44
C SER A 377 -1.58 12.55 -11.23
N PHE A 378 -0.62 13.41 -10.84
CA PHE A 378 -0.82 14.43 -9.80
C PHE A 378 -0.66 15.84 -10.39
N GLY A 379 -0.98 16.85 -9.59
CA GLY A 379 -0.83 18.27 -9.97
C GLY A 379 -0.90 19.17 -8.73
N PRO A 380 -0.71 20.48 -8.87
CA PRO A 380 -0.86 21.41 -7.76
C PRO A 380 -2.22 21.30 -7.07
N ASP A 381 -3.29 21.18 -7.88
CA ASP A 381 -4.68 21.09 -7.43
C ASP A 381 -5.25 19.67 -7.56
N ARG A 382 -4.38 18.69 -7.77
CA ARG A 382 -4.77 17.29 -7.92
C ARG A 382 -3.85 16.39 -7.09
N ARG A 383 -4.33 15.96 -5.95
CA ARG A 383 -3.61 15.08 -5.02
C ARG A 383 -4.13 13.64 -5.01
N LYS A 384 -5.11 13.33 -5.85
CA LYS A 384 -5.59 11.97 -6.13
C LYS A 384 -5.10 11.51 -7.51
N GLY A 385 -4.49 10.35 -7.58
CA GLY A 385 -3.82 9.83 -8.77
C GLY A 385 -4.77 9.54 -9.93
N PHE A 386 -5.92 8.94 -9.63
CA PHE A 386 -6.99 8.64 -10.59
C PHE A 386 -8.33 8.43 -9.87
N SER A 387 -9.44 8.39 -10.63
CA SER A 387 -10.81 8.10 -10.13
C SER A 387 -11.44 7.04 -11.03
N ALA A 388 -10.94 5.81 -10.95
CA ALA A 388 -11.52 4.67 -11.65
C ALA A 388 -11.36 3.40 -10.81
N VAL A 389 -12.32 2.49 -10.94
CA VAL A 389 -12.36 1.24 -10.19
C VAL A 389 -12.76 0.08 -11.10
N LYS A 390 -12.53 -1.14 -10.63
CA LYS A 390 -13.10 -2.36 -11.21
C LYS A 390 -14.10 -2.98 -10.23
N LEU A 391 -15.12 -3.63 -10.77
CA LEU A 391 -16.00 -4.49 -9.99
C LEU A 391 -15.60 -5.95 -10.21
N TYR A 392 -15.81 -6.77 -9.18
CA TYR A 392 -15.38 -8.17 -9.17
C TYR A 392 -16.46 -9.06 -8.58
N ARG A 393 -16.61 -10.26 -9.14
CA ARG A 393 -17.33 -11.38 -8.51
C ARG A 393 -16.34 -12.39 -7.96
N ILE A 394 -16.79 -13.21 -7.03
CA ILE A 394 -16.03 -14.33 -6.52
C ILE A 394 -16.27 -15.54 -7.43
N ASN A 395 -15.20 -16.08 -8.01
CA ASN A 395 -15.21 -17.42 -8.59
C ASN A 395 -14.99 -18.44 -7.47
N ALA A 396 -16.02 -19.19 -7.13
CA ALA A 396 -16.01 -20.10 -5.99
C ALA A 396 -15.11 -21.34 -6.21
N GLU A 397 -14.96 -21.79 -7.45
CA GLU A 397 -14.11 -22.94 -7.80
C GLU A 397 -12.63 -22.59 -7.67
N ARG A 398 -12.25 -21.42 -8.22
CA ARG A 398 -10.87 -20.94 -8.22
C ARG A 398 -10.50 -20.17 -6.96
N LYS A 399 -11.48 -19.82 -6.11
CA LYS A 399 -11.33 -19.02 -4.88
C LYS A 399 -10.63 -17.68 -5.13
N VAL A 400 -10.98 -17.00 -6.20
CA VAL A 400 -10.39 -15.72 -6.61
C VAL A 400 -11.46 -14.73 -7.03
N TYR A 401 -11.07 -13.46 -7.08
CA TYR A 401 -11.86 -12.43 -7.73
C TYR A 401 -11.73 -12.50 -9.25
N GLU A 402 -12.86 -12.39 -9.95
CA GLU A 402 -12.92 -12.22 -11.41
C GLU A 402 -13.58 -10.89 -11.77
N PRO A 403 -13.00 -10.11 -12.69
CA PRO A 403 -13.53 -8.79 -13.01
C PRO A 403 -14.89 -8.87 -13.72
N ILE A 404 -15.78 -7.94 -13.39
CA ILE A 404 -17.03 -7.67 -14.08
C ILE A 404 -16.77 -6.52 -15.06
N GLY A 405 -16.26 -6.82 -16.24
CA GLY A 405 -15.90 -5.79 -17.22
C GLY A 405 -14.54 -5.10 -16.92
N GLY A 406 -14.36 -3.92 -17.52
CA GLY A 406 -13.13 -3.13 -17.42
C GLY A 406 -13.16 -2.07 -16.32
N TRP A 407 -12.27 -1.08 -16.47
CA TRP A 407 -12.21 0.08 -15.60
C TRP A 407 -13.45 0.98 -15.76
N VAL A 408 -14.08 1.32 -14.64
CA VAL A 408 -15.20 2.25 -14.55
C VAL A 408 -14.66 3.58 -14.02
N VAL A 409 -14.70 4.62 -14.85
CA VAL A 409 -14.34 5.99 -14.44
C VAL A 409 -15.48 6.57 -13.61
N VAL A 410 -15.16 7.02 -12.41
CA VAL A 410 -16.13 7.61 -11.47
C VAL A 410 -16.18 9.13 -11.67
N LYS A 411 -17.42 9.68 -11.77
CA LYS A 411 -17.69 11.11 -11.97
C LYS A 411 -18.51 11.69 -10.83
#